data_79b94a11c2101ccbce233ae828f7c4a9
#
_entry.id   79b94a11c2101ccbce233ae828f7c4a9
#
_cell.length_a   1.000
_cell.length_b   1.000
_cell.length_c   1.000
_cell.angle_alpha   90.00
_cell.angle_beta   90.00
_cell.angle_gamma   90.00
#
_symmetry.space_group_name_H-M   'P 1'
#
loop_
_entity.id
_entity.type
_entity.pdbx_description
1 polymer ?
#
loop_
_entity_poly.entity_id
_entity_poly.type
_entity_poly.pdbx_seq_one_letter_code
_entity_poly.pdbx_strand_id
1 'polypeptide(L)'
;MFIVCGNNYSLEINMIEKIRELLFKIFKKESFIGKLIDKFFTREIVSYIFFGVMTTLVNLAVFYLFKKLFSAIGWNGVFNTIVPEDSKIVELFSGGSEYLDANLIAWVAGVIFAFVTNKLFVFESKSWKPSVAGKEFTSFVGARVFSLAVEMLGMFVMVTLLTWNELISKLIVGVIVIIMNYIFSKLLIFKKK
;
A
#
# COMPACT_ATOMS: atom_id res chain seq x y z
N MET A 1 19.80 -17.04 -11.95
CA MET A 1 18.62 -16.34 -11.44
C MET A 1 18.41 -14.94 -12.02
N PHE A 2 19.39 -14.36 -12.75
CA PHE A 2 19.30 -13.03 -13.37
C PHE A 2 18.70 -12.98 -14.79
N ILE A 3 18.55 -14.11 -15.47
CA ILE A 3 18.07 -14.16 -16.86
C ILE A 3 16.54 -14.15 -16.99
N VAL A 4 15.80 -14.52 -15.93
CA VAL A 4 14.33 -14.54 -15.93
C VAL A 4 13.73 -13.13 -15.77
N CYS A 5 14.47 -12.18 -15.16
CA CYS A 5 14.00 -10.80 -15.00
C CYS A 5 13.96 -10.00 -16.33
N GLY A 6 14.84 -10.28 -17.26
CA GLY A 6 14.93 -9.50 -18.52
C GLY A 6 13.75 -9.70 -19.47
N ASN A 7 13.26 -10.92 -19.60
CA ASN A 7 12.16 -11.23 -20.52
C ASN A 7 10.78 -10.78 -20.00
N ASN A 8 10.53 -10.88 -18.69
CA ASN A 8 9.29 -10.39 -18.10
C ASN A 8 9.19 -8.86 -18.12
N TYR A 9 10.33 -8.17 -18.00
CA TYR A 9 10.44 -6.72 -18.05
C TYR A 9 10.01 -6.15 -19.41
N SER A 10 10.44 -6.78 -20.51
CA SER A 10 10.04 -6.37 -21.86
C SER A 10 8.56 -6.66 -22.16
N LEU A 11 8.00 -7.73 -21.59
CA LEU A 11 6.59 -8.08 -21.74
C LEU A 11 5.68 -7.11 -21.01
N GLU A 12 6.04 -6.69 -19.80
CA GLU A 12 5.28 -5.69 -19.03
C GLU A 12 5.26 -4.32 -19.72
N ILE A 13 6.41 -3.85 -20.20
CA ILE A 13 6.49 -2.59 -20.96
C ILE A 13 5.62 -2.67 -22.21
N ASN A 14 5.75 -3.73 -23.01
CA ASN A 14 4.96 -3.92 -24.22
C ASN A 14 3.44 -3.99 -23.92
N MET A 15 3.04 -4.59 -22.82
CA MET A 15 1.63 -4.68 -22.42
C MET A 15 1.09 -3.29 -22.03
N ILE A 16 1.81 -2.54 -21.21
CA ILE A 16 1.41 -1.19 -20.78
C ILE A 16 1.35 -0.24 -21.97
N GLU A 17 2.32 -0.31 -22.88
CA GLU A 17 2.32 0.49 -24.11
C GLU A 17 1.14 0.14 -25.02
N LYS A 18 0.85 -1.15 -25.22
CA LYS A 18 -0.32 -1.57 -26.00
C LYS A 18 -1.64 -1.08 -25.41
N ILE A 19 -1.79 -1.14 -24.08
CA ILE A 19 -2.99 -0.63 -23.42
C ILE A 19 -3.07 0.90 -23.58
N ARG A 20 -1.94 1.61 -23.45
CA ARG A 20 -1.87 3.06 -23.67
C ARG A 20 -2.25 3.44 -25.10
N GLU A 21 -1.75 2.70 -26.09
CA GLU A 21 -2.14 2.90 -27.50
C GLU A 21 -3.62 2.64 -27.75
N LEU A 22 -4.19 1.59 -27.15
CA LEU A 22 -5.63 1.32 -27.22
C LEU A 22 -6.46 2.46 -26.62
N LEU A 23 -6.02 3.00 -25.48
CA LEU A 23 -6.66 4.16 -24.85
C LEU A 23 -6.58 5.41 -25.73
N PHE A 24 -5.43 5.62 -26.44
CA PHE A 24 -5.30 6.74 -27.38
C PHE A 24 -6.10 6.57 -28.67
N LYS A 25 -6.48 5.35 -29.04
CA LYS A 25 -7.46 5.13 -30.14
C LYS A 25 -8.88 5.57 -29.75
N ILE A 26 -9.21 5.45 -28.45
CA ILE A 26 -10.52 5.86 -27.92
C ILE A 26 -10.54 7.35 -27.59
N PHE A 27 -9.49 7.84 -26.94
CA PHE A 27 -9.35 9.23 -26.53
C PHE A 27 -8.21 9.88 -27.29
N LYS A 28 -8.53 10.86 -28.15
CA LYS A 28 -7.49 11.61 -28.89
C LYS A 28 -6.41 12.14 -27.94
N LYS A 29 -5.15 11.97 -28.28
CA LYS A 29 -3.99 12.34 -27.44
C LYS A 29 -4.02 13.81 -27.02
N GLU A 30 -4.56 14.67 -27.86
CA GLU A 30 -4.69 16.11 -27.61
C GLU A 30 -5.85 16.48 -26.68
N SER A 31 -6.80 15.55 -26.44
CA SER A 31 -7.91 15.77 -25.52
C SER A 31 -7.43 15.88 -24.07
N PHE A 32 -8.23 16.50 -23.21
CA PHE A 32 -7.93 16.57 -21.75
C PHE A 32 -7.67 15.17 -21.17
N ILE A 33 -8.50 14.18 -21.55
CA ILE A 33 -8.36 12.77 -21.13
C ILE A 33 -7.07 12.17 -21.69
N GLY A 34 -6.74 12.43 -22.96
CA GLY A 34 -5.51 11.96 -23.58
C GLY A 34 -4.25 12.48 -22.86
N LYS A 35 -4.23 13.75 -22.47
CA LYS A 35 -3.15 14.35 -21.66
C LYS A 35 -3.04 13.72 -20.26
N LEU A 36 -4.18 13.39 -19.63
CA LEU A 36 -4.19 12.66 -18.37
C LEU A 36 -3.62 11.24 -18.52
N ILE A 37 -4.03 10.52 -19.57
CA ILE A 37 -3.50 9.18 -19.87
C ILE A 37 -1.99 9.25 -20.08
N ASP A 38 -1.49 10.20 -20.86
CA ASP A 38 -0.04 10.35 -21.14
C ASP A 38 0.76 10.63 -19.86
N LYS A 39 0.21 11.42 -18.97
CA LYS A 39 0.85 11.83 -17.71
C LYS A 39 0.77 10.76 -16.61
N PHE A 40 -0.37 10.07 -16.48
CA PHE A 40 -0.63 9.16 -15.35
C PHE A 40 -0.50 7.68 -15.73
N PHE A 41 -0.63 7.33 -17.02
CA PHE A 41 -0.50 5.94 -17.48
C PHE A 41 0.97 5.61 -17.78
N THR A 42 1.83 5.85 -16.81
CA THR A 42 3.25 5.49 -16.87
C THR A 42 3.46 4.12 -16.24
N ARG A 43 4.47 3.39 -16.68
CA ARG A 43 4.85 2.09 -16.11
C ARG A 43 4.99 2.18 -14.58
N GLU A 44 5.64 3.22 -14.11
CA GLU A 44 5.89 3.42 -12.68
C GLU A 44 4.58 3.52 -11.88
N ILE A 45 3.61 4.31 -12.35
CA ILE A 45 2.31 4.49 -11.68
C ILE A 45 1.46 3.22 -11.79
N VAL A 46 1.41 2.59 -12.95
CA VAL A 46 0.67 1.35 -13.16
C VAL A 46 1.22 0.23 -12.27
N SER A 47 2.55 0.06 -12.24
CA SER A 47 3.20 -0.92 -11.36
C SER A 47 2.95 -0.60 -9.88
N TYR A 48 3.00 0.69 -9.49
CA TYR A 48 2.71 1.11 -8.11
C TYR A 48 1.30 0.72 -7.67
N ILE A 49 0.30 0.99 -8.52
CA ILE A 49 -1.10 0.62 -8.26
C ILE A 49 -1.25 -0.90 -8.21
N PHE A 50 -0.66 -1.62 -9.17
CA PHE A 50 -0.71 -3.08 -9.22
C PHE A 50 -0.14 -3.71 -7.94
N PHE A 51 1.07 -3.33 -7.53
CA PHE A 51 1.68 -3.83 -6.30
C PHE A 51 0.97 -3.34 -5.04
N GLY A 52 0.30 -2.19 -5.08
CA GLY A 52 -0.60 -1.74 -4.03
C GLY A 52 -1.78 -2.69 -3.82
N VAL A 53 -2.45 -3.10 -4.90
CA VAL A 53 -3.52 -4.12 -4.85
C VAL A 53 -2.98 -5.46 -4.35
N MET A 54 -1.83 -5.90 -4.86
CA MET A 54 -1.18 -7.14 -4.39
C MET A 54 -0.82 -7.09 -2.91
N THR A 55 -0.38 -5.94 -2.41
CA THR A 55 -0.13 -5.73 -0.97
C THR A 55 -1.40 -5.95 -0.15
N THR A 56 -2.54 -5.46 -0.61
CA THR A 56 -3.84 -5.67 0.05
C THR A 56 -4.20 -7.16 0.06
N LEU A 57 -4.00 -7.86 -1.03
CA LEU A 57 -4.25 -9.31 -1.10
C LEU A 57 -3.34 -10.10 -0.15
N VAL A 58 -2.06 -9.75 -0.09
CA VAL A 58 -1.10 -10.37 0.86
C VAL A 58 -1.54 -10.10 2.30
N ASN A 59 -1.92 -8.86 2.62
CA ASN A 59 -2.40 -8.49 3.95
C ASN A 59 -3.64 -9.33 4.33
N LEU A 60 -4.64 -9.42 3.46
CA LEU A 60 -5.84 -10.22 3.71
C LEU A 60 -5.51 -11.71 3.86
N ALA A 61 -4.67 -12.27 3.00
CA ALA A 61 -4.29 -13.68 3.07
C ALA A 61 -3.59 -14.01 4.39
N VAL A 62 -2.63 -13.19 4.80
CA VAL A 62 -1.90 -13.35 6.07
C VAL A 62 -2.84 -13.17 7.26
N PHE A 63 -3.72 -12.16 7.21
CA PHE A 63 -4.71 -11.93 8.26
C PHE A 63 -5.60 -13.16 8.49
N TYR A 64 -6.23 -13.70 7.45
CA TYR A 64 -7.11 -14.85 7.58
C TYR A 64 -6.37 -16.12 7.99
N LEU A 65 -5.11 -16.29 7.51
CA LEU A 65 -4.27 -17.41 7.90
C LEU A 65 -3.97 -17.38 9.41
N PHE A 66 -3.50 -16.25 9.93
CA PHE A 66 -3.14 -16.12 11.34
C PHE A 66 -4.37 -16.08 12.25
N LYS A 67 -5.46 -15.45 11.83
CA LYS A 67 -6.73 -15.51 12.57
C LYS A 67 -7.20 -16.97 12.76
N LYS A 68 -7.18 -17.77 11.68
CA LYS A 68 -7.55 -19.19 11.75
C LYS A 68 -6.59 -20.00 12.62
N LEU A 69 -5.27 -19.73 12.49
CA LEU A 69 -4.25 -20.39 13.30
C LEU A 69 -4.42 -20.09 14.78
N PHE A 70 -4.59 -18.83 15.15
CA PHE A 70 -4.76 -18.40 16.53
C PHE A 70 -6.02 -18.97 17.16
N SER A 71 -7.13 -18.98 16.43
CA SER A 71 -8.36 -19.64 16.89
C SER A 71 -8.16 -21.14 17.08
N ALA A 72 -7.42 -21.84 16.21
CA ALA A 72 -7.20 -23.27 16.32
C ALA A 72 -6.30 -23.69 17.50
N ILE A 73 -5.35 -22.84 17.91
CA ILE A 73 -4.43 -23.11 19.04
C ILE A 73 -4.90 -22.50 20.36
N GLY A 74 -6.05 -21.82 20.39
CA GLY A 74 -6.55 -21.14 21.58
C GLY A 74 -5.62 -20.01 22.06
N TRP A 75 -5.10 -19.22 21.11
CA TRP A 75 -4.14 -18.13 21.40
C TRP A 75 -4.80 -17.01 22.19
N ASN A 76 -4.29 -16.73 23.39
CA ASN A 76 -4.84 -15.68 24.26
C ASN A 76 -4.40 -14.25 23.90
N GLY A 77 -3.53 -14.12 22.88
CA GLY A 77 -3.07 -12.85 22.35
C GLY A 77 -1.98 -12.14 23.16
N VAL A 78 -1.07 -11.47 22.44
CA VAL A 78 -0.08 -10.57 23.08
C VAL A 78 -0.77 -9.30 23.59
N PHE A 79 -1.81 -8.85 22.89
CA PHE A 79 -2.57 -7.67 23.30
C PHE A 79 -3.29 -7.85 24.64
N ASN A 80 -3.77 -9.04 24.99
CA ASN A 80 -4.37 -9.31 26.30
C ASN A 80 -3.38 -9.18 27.45
N THR A 81 -2.07 -9.36 27.19
CA THR A 81 -1.03 -9.16 28.20
C THR A 81 -0.73 -7.69 28.46
N ILE A 82 -1.00 -6.83 27.44
CA ILE A 82 -0.66 -5.41 27.46
C ILE A 82 -1.90 -4.55 27.73
N VAL A 83 -3.05 -4.95 27.20
CA VAL A 83 -4.33 -4.23 27.29
C VAL A 83 -5.37 -5.15 27.95
N PRO A 84 -5.92 -4.80 29.11
CA PRO A 84 -6.95 -5.59 29.78
C PRO A 84 -8.17 -5.83 28.87
N GLU A 85 -8.78 -7.04 28.96
CA GLU A 85 -9.92 -7.44 28.11
C GLU A 85 -11.15 -6.53 28.27
N ASP A 86 -11.32 -5.93 29.43
CA ASP A 86 -12.38 -4.98 29.76
C ASP A 86 -12.09 -3.54 29.35
N SER A 87 -10.96 -3.31 28.66
CA SER A 87 -10.64 -1.96 28.17
C SER A 87 -11.53 -1.60 26.98
N LYS A 88 -11.99 -0.34 26.94
CA LYS A 88 -12.74 0.23 25.81
C LYS A 88 -12.01 0.12 24.47
N ILE A 89 -10.69 -0.08 24.49
CA ILE A 89 -9.84 -0.25 23.31
C ILE A 89 -10.13 -1.62 22.67
N VAL A 90 -10.23 -2.69 23.45
CA VAL A 90 -10.56 -4.04 22.95
C VAL A 90 -11.99 -4.07 22.41
N GLU A 91 -12.94 -3.44 23.14
CA GLU A 91 -14.33 -3.30 22.71
C GLU A 91 -14.45 -2.50 21.39
N LEU A 92 -13.68 -1.43 21.24
CA LEU A 92 -13.69 -0.58 20.05
C LEU A 92 -13.21 -1.35 18.79
N PHE A 93 -12.31 -2.30 18.94
CA PHE A 93 -11.78 -3.11 17.82
C PHE A 93 -12.52 -4.45 17.63
N SER A 94 -13.65 -4.68 18.32
CA SER A 94 -14.72 -5.68 18.10
C SER A 94 -14.31 -7.09 17.60
N GLY A 95 -13.16 -7.62 18.01
CA GLY A 95 -12.73 -8.92 17.49
C GLY A 95 -11.89 -9.78 18.43
N GLY A 96 -11.67 -9.34 19.67
CA GLY A 96 -10.77 -10.02 20.61
C GLY A 96 -9.29 -9.81 20.27
N SER A 97 -8.41 -10.24 21.16
CA SER A 97 -6.96 -10.12 21.03
C SER A 97 -6.40 -10.87 19.81
N GLU A 98 -6.98 -12.01 19.46
CA GLU A 98 -6.62 -12.80 18.28
C GLU A 98 -6.70 -11.99 16.98
N TYR A 99 -7.74 -11.16 16.87
CA TYR A 99 -7.96 -10.30 15.71
C TYR A 99 -6.87 -9.21 15.60
N LEU A 100 -6.52 -8.59 16.74
CA LEU A 100 -5.50 -7.52 16.76
C LEU A 100 -4.12 -8.06 16.44
N ASP A 101 -3.76 -9.21 17.01
CA ASP A 101 -2.47 -9.86 16.72
C ASP A 101 -2.36 -10.30 15.27
N ALA A 102 -3.41 -10.94 14.73
CA ALA A 102 -3.46 -11.34 13.32
C ALA A 102 -3.37 -10.11 12.38
N ASN A 103 -4.04 -9.02 12.73
CA ASN A 103 -3.99 -7.78 11.96
C ASN A 103 -2.62 -7.12 11.98
N LEU A 104 -1.93 -7.12 13.13
CA LEU A 104 -0.56 -6.60 13.24
C LEU A 104 0.42 -7.39 12.38
N ILE A 105 0.35 -8.73 12.43
CA ILE A 105 1.21 -9.60 11.61
C ILE A 105 0.93 -9.38 10.12
N ALA A 106 -0.35 -9.30 9.75
CA ALA A 106 -0.76 -9.03 8.38
C ALA A 106 -0.27 -7.65 7.89
N TRP A 107 -0.35 -6.62 8.74
CA TRP A 107 0.16 -5.30 8.43
C TRP A 107 1.68 -5.31 8.21
N VAL A 108 2.45 -5.96 9.09
CA VAL A 108 3.90 -6.11 8.94
C VAL A 108 4.25 -6.83 7.64
N ALA A 109 3.58 -7.96 7.35
CA ALA A 109 3.79 -8.70 6.10
C ALA A 109 3.47 -7.84 4.86
N GLY A 110 2.36 -7.10 4.90
CA GLY A 110 1.98 -6.17 3.84
C GLY A 110 3.01 -5.06 3.64
N VAL A 111 3.52 -4.47 4.72
CA VAL A 111 4.55 -3.41 4.65
C VAL A 111 5.86 -3.95 4.06
N ILE A 112 6.30 -5.14 4.48
CA ILE A 112 7.52 -5.78 3.94
C ILE A 112 7.32 -6.07 2.45
N PHE A 113 6.21 -6.68 2.06
CA PHE A 113 5.89 -6.95 0.67
C PHE A 113 5.87 -5.68 -0.16
N ALA A 114 5.17 -4.64 0.31
CA ALA A 114 5.11 -3.34 -0.35
C ALA A 114 6.49 -2.68 -0.49
N PHE A 115 7.33 -2.73 0.55
CA PHE A 115 8.69 -2.20 0.48
C PHE A 115 9.53 -2.91 -0.59
N VAL A 116 9.55 -4.24 -0.57
CA VAL A 116 10.34 -5.05 -1.51
C VAL A 116 9.89 -4.82 -2.95
N THR A 117 8.59 -4.86 -3.20
CA THR A 117 8.04 -4.68 -4.54
C THR A 117 8.22 -3.25 -5.06
N ASN A 118 7.99 -2.24 -4.24
CA ASN A 118 8.25 -0.86 -4.61
C ASN A 118 9.74 -0.62 -4.90
N LYS A 119 10.63 -1.13 -4.05
CA LYS A 119 12.08 -1.00 -4.24
C LYS A 119 12.54 -1.65 -5.53
N LEU A 120 12.12 -2.90 -5.81
CA LEU A 120 12.60 -3.69 -6.94
C LEU A 120 11.94 -3.34 -8.26
N PHE A 121 10.62 -3.22 -8.28
CA PHE A 121 9.83 -3.20 -9.51
C PHE A 121 9.29 -1.81 -9.86
N VAL A 122 8.96 -0.99 -8.87
CA VAL A 122 8.38 0.33 -9.12
C VAL A 122 9.46 1.38 -9.30
N PHE A 123 10.34 1.53 -8.31
CA PHE A 123 11.35 2.60 -8.28
C PHE A 123 12.75 2.13 -8.67
N GLU A 124 12.95 0.82 -8.86
CA GLU A 124 14.19 0.21 -9.34
C GLU A 124 15.43 0.62 -8.52
N SER A 125 15.30 0.75 -7.21
CA SER A 125 16.42 1.00 -6.32
C SER A 125 17.28 -0.25 -6.17
N LYS A 126 18.43 -0.30 -6.86
CA LYS A 126 19.28 -1.50 -6.98
C LYS A 126 20.17 -1.76 -5.77
N SER A 127 20.36 -0.78 -4.89
CA SER A 127 21.30 -0.91 -3.77
C SER A 127 20.66 -1.64 -2.59
N TRP A 128 21.22 -2.80 -2.24
CA TRP A 128 20.85 -3.58 -1.04
C TRP A 128 21.89 -3.48 0.07
N LYS A 129 22.80 -2.51 0.00
CA LYS A 129 23.73 -2.25 1.13
C LYS A 129 22.91 -1.95 2.37
N PRO A 130 23.22 -2.55 3.54
CA PRO A 130 22.43 -2.40 4.78
C PRO A 130 22.17 -0.94 5.17
N SER A 131 23.17 -0.07 4.96
CA SER A 131 23.05 1.38 5.24
C SER A 131 22.04 2.09 4.32
N VAL A 132 21.85 1.62 3.10
CA VAL A 132 20.90 2.20 2.13
C VAL A 132 19.53 1.57 2.32
N ALA A 133 19.45 0.24 2.28
CA ALA A 133 18.19 -0.49 2.41
C ALA A 133 17.52 -0.25 3.78
N GLY A 134 18.29 -0.18 4.87
CA GLY A 134 17.77 0.14 6.20
C GLY A 134 17.20 1.56 6.28
N LYS A 135 17.88 2.55 5.70
CA LYS A 135 17.38 3.93 5.65
C LYS A 135 16.12 4.05 4.80
N GLU A 136 16.10 3.38 3.64
CA GLU A 136 14.91 3.35 2.78
C GLU A 136 13.74 2.66 3.49
N PHE A 137 13.97 1.53 4.17
CA PHE A 137 12.94 0.80 4.92
C PHE A 137 12.35 1.64 6.06
N THR A 138 13.19 2.23 6.91
CA THR A 138 12.70 3.09 8.01
C THR A 138 11.94 4.30 7.50
N SER A 139 12.42 4.94 6.43
CA SER A 139 11.71 6.06 5.80
C SER A 139 10.38 5.60 5.17
N PHE A 140 10.34 4.40 4.59
CA PHE A 140 9.13 3.81 4.02
C PHE A 140 8.07 3.53 5.10
N VAL A 141 8.47 2.90 6.20
CA VAL A 141 7.58 2.65 7.36
C VAL A 141 7.09 3.98 7.94
N GLY A 142 7.99 4.94 8.15
CA GLY A 142 7.63 6.27 8.63
C GLY A 142 6.61 6.98 7.75
N ALA A 143 6.77 6.90 6.43
CA ALA A 143 5.80 7.45 5.48
C ALA A 143 4.43 6.74 5.58
N ARG A 144 4.39 5.42 5.82
CA ARG A 144 3.14 4.67 6.03
C ARG A 144 2.43 5.07 7.31
N VAL A 145 3.17 5.21 8.40
CA VAL A 145 2.59 5.70 9.68
C VAL A 145 2.08 7.13 9.54
N PHE A 146 2.84 7.99 8.87
CA PHE A 146 2.40 9.36 8.60
C PHE A 146 1.12 9.40 7.74
N SER A 147 1.04 8.58 6.69
CA SER A 147 -0.15 8.51 5.84
C SER A 147 -1.38 8.00 6.58
N LEU A 148 -1.20 7.09 7.54
CA LEU A 148 -2.29 6.65 8.42
C LEU A 148 -2.83 7.83 9.26
N ALA A 149 -1.95 8.65 9.82
CA ALA A 149 -2.36 9.84 10.58
C ALA A 149 -3.14 10.82 9.69
N VAL A 150 -2.67 11.05 8.46
CA VAL A 150 -3.38 11.89 7.47
C VAL A 150 -4.75 11.31 7.11
N GLU A 151 -4.85 9.99 6.95
CA GLU A 151 -6.11 9.30 6.68
C GLU A 151 -7.11 9.50 7.84
N MET A 152 -6.66 9.28 9.08
CA MET A 152 -7.50 9.47 10.27
C MET A 152 -7.98 10.92 10.41
N LEU A 153 -7.07 11.90 10.23
CA LEU A 153 -7.42 13.32 10.26
C LEU A 153 -8.38 13.70 9.12
N GLY A 154 -8.13 13.21 7.92
CA GLY A 154 -9.00 13.45 6.77
C GLY A 154 -10.41 12.90 6.98
N MET A 155 -10.53 11.69 7.50
CA MET A 155 -11.83 11.10 7.85
C MET A 155 -12.52 11.88 8.96
N PHE A 156 -11.80 12.27 10.02
CA PHE A 156 -12.36 13.10 11.09
C PHE A 156 -12.91 14.43 10.54
N VAL A 157 -12.15 15.12 9.73
CA VAL A 157 -12.59 16.39 9.14
C VAL A 157 -13.81 16.19 8.24
N MET A 158 -13.77 15.24 7.33
CA MET A 158 -14.84 15.07 6.33
C MET A 158 -16.12 14.49 6.95
N VAL A 159 -16.01 13.48 7.80
CA VAL A 159 -17.19 12.80 8.37
C VAL A 159 -17.70 13.54 9.60
N THR A 160 -16.81 13.92 10.53
CA THR A 160 -17.24 14.48 11.82
C THR A 160 -17.52 15.98 11.73
N LEU A 161 -16.65 16.76 11.05
CA LEU A 161 -16.81 18.22 11.00
C LEU A 161 -17.69 18.65 9.82
N LEU A 162 -17.52 18.06 8.63
CA LEU A 162 -18.27 18.43 7.44
C LEU A 162 -19.54 17.59 7.23
N THR A 163 -19.76 16.56 8.04
CA THR A 163 -20.92 15.65 7.98
C THR A 163 -21.15 15.00 6.60
N TRP A 164 -20.05 14.77 5.87
CA TRP A 164 -20.11 14.12 4.56
C TRP A 164 -20.36 12.62 4.69
N ASN A 165 -20.87 12.04 3.61
CA ASN A 165 -21.05 10.59 3.56
C ASN A 165 -19.73 9.85 3.78
N GLU A 166 -19.71 8.88 4.67
CA GLU A 166 -18.53 8.12 5.09
C GLU A 166 -17.81 7.45 3.92
N LEU A 167 -18.57 6.81 3.00
CA LEU A 167 -18.00 6.12 1.83
C LEU A 167 -17.31 7.10 0.88
N ILE A 168 -17.94 8.23 0.59
CA ILE A 168 -17.37 9.26 -0.27
C ILE A 168 -16.11 9.86 0.36
N SER A 169 -16.16 10.15 1.65
CA SER A 169 -15.02 10.65 2.42
C SER A 169 -13.84 9.67 2.37
N LYS A 170 -14.11 8.38 2.59
CA LYS A 170 -13.10 7.32 2.53
C LYS A 170 -12.44 7.21 1.16
N LEU A 171 -13.22 7.31 0.09
CA LEU A 171 -12.68 7.27 -1.28
C LEU A 171 -11.77 8.48 -1.56
N ILE A 172 -12.20 9.68 -1.20
CA ILE A 172 -11.42 10.90 -1.44
C ILE A 172 -10.11 10.88 -0.65
N VAL A 173 -10.20 10.61 0.66
CA VAL A 173 -9.03 10.54 1.54
C VAL A 173 -8.09 9.41 1.09
N GLY A 174 -8.64 8.25 0.70
CA GLY A 174 -7.86 7.13 0.18
C GLY A 174 -7.06 7.51 -1.07
N VAL A 175 -7.65 8.23 -2.02
CA VAL A 175 -6.94 8.73 -3.22
C VAL A 175 -5.82 9.68 -2.83
N ILE A 176 -6.06 10.62 -1.90
CA ILE A 176 -5.03 11.55 -1.40
C ILE A 176 -3.86 10.78 -0.78
N VAL A 177 -4.15 9.79 0.07
CA VAL A 177 -3.15 8.93 0.72
C VAL A 177 -2.33 8.13 -0.29
N ILE A 178 -2.96 7.57 -1.32
CA ILE A 178 -2.26 6.85 -2.40
C ILE A 178 -1.28 7.77 -3.14
N ILE A 179 -1.73 8.96 -3.53
CA ILE A 179 -0.90 9.95 -4.22
C ILE A 179 0.27 10.39 -3.34
N MET A 180 0.01 10.68 -2.08
CA MET A 180 1.02 11.11 -1.11
C MET A 180 2.08 10.01 -0.89
N ASN A 181 1.66 8.76 -0.71
CA ASN A 181 2.57 7.63 -0.56
C ASN A 181 3.45 7.40 -1.80
N TYR A 182 2.88 7.57 -3.00
CA TYR A 182 3.64 7.53 -4.24
C TYR A 182 4.71 8.64 -4.29
N ILE A 183 4.33 9.88 -3.98
CA ILE A 183 5.24 11.03 -3.99
C ILE A 183 6.37 10.83 -2.97
N PHE A 184 6.05 10.41 -1.74
CA PHE A 184 7.07 10.14 -0.72
C PHE A 184 8.01 9.01 -1.15
N SER A 185 7.48 7.94 -1.70
CA SER A 185 8.31 6.83 -2.19
C SER A 185 9.26 7.29 -3.29
N LYS A 186 8.77 8.05 -4.26
CA LYS A 186 9.54 8.53 -5.40
C LYS A 186 10.59 9.60 -5.04
N LEU A 187 10.19 10.61 -4.28
CA LEU A 187 11.02 11.79 -4.06
C LEU A 187 11.90 11.72 -2.82
N LEU A 188 11.46 11.00 -1.79
CA LEU A 188 12.15 10.97 -0.50
C LEU A 188 12.85 9.65 -0.22
N ILE A 189 12.22 8.51 -0.57
CA ILE A 189 12.68 7.19 -0.15
C ILE A 189 13.62 6.58 -1.20
N PHE A 190 13.11 6.32 -2.40
CA PHE A 190 13.83 5.62 -3.47
C PHE A 190 14.45 6.61 -4.47
N LYS A 191 15.27 7.54 -4.01
CA LYS A 191 15.97 8.46 -4.90
C LYS A 191 16.92 7.68 -5.82
N LYS A 192 16.73 7.79 -7.13
CA LYS A 192 17.75 7.36 -8.09
C LYS A 192 18.99 8.25 -7.86
N LYS A 193 20.08 7.64 -7.39
CA LYS A 193 21.42 8.25 -7.37
C LYS A 193 22.09 8.01 -8.71
#